data_43baa864784d6e31a0178a6ce820cb4f
#
_entry.id   43baa864784d6e31a0178a6ce820cb4f
#
_cell.length_a   1.000
_cell.length_b   1.000
_cell.length_c   1.000
_cell.angle_alpha   90.00
_cell.angle_beta   90.00
_cell.angle_gamma   90.00
#
_symmetry.space_group_name_H-M   'P 1'
#
loop_
_entity.id
_entity.type
_entity.pdbx_description
1 polymer ?
#
loop_
_entity_poly.entity_id
_entity_poly.type
_entity_poly.pdbx_seq_one_letter_code
_entity_poly.pdbx_strand_id
1 'polypeptide(L)'
;MAKNIDSIFFDITPKIEELALKCEQNNAIEKELYTKYEVKRGLRDLNGKGVLAGLTNISDVCASKIVDGKSVPCEGNLYYRGYNIKDLVRGFLEADHPGFEETAYLLLFGELPNKAQLEEFQNMIAERRMLPPNFVRDVIMKAPSRDMMNSITRSILQLYSYDEKADDTSIPNVLRQCLNLISQFPMLMVYGYHAYNYRRGEDLYIYAPKAELSTAENILMMLREDRKYTKLEAEILDMALVLHMDHGGGNNSTFTTHVVTSSGTDTYSTIAAAMASLKGPKHGGANIKVMEMMDDIRAHVSDVTDEDEMRAYIGKIVDKEAFDHKGLVYGMGHAVYSLSDPRAVVFKSFVQQLAMAKGRKADFDFYNTVERLAPQVIAEKRHIYKGVSTNVDFYSGFVYNMLGIPVELYTPMFAVARVVGWSAHRMEELVNVDKIIRPAYKSVMATRDYLPMENRG
;
A
#
# COMPACT_ATOMS: atom_id res chain seq x y z
N MET A 1 -31.88 9.45 34.96
CA MET A 1 -31.04 10.14 33.96
C MET A 1 -30.65 9.14 32.89
N ALA A 2 -31.17 9.27 31.66
CA ALA A 2 -30.69 8.45 30.55
C ALA A 2 -29.22 8.84 30.30
N LYS A 3 -28.29 7.90 30.53
CA LYS A 3 -26.89 8.09 30.14
C LYS A 3 -26.90 8.33 28.64
N ASN A 4 -26.26 9.41 28.20
CA ASN A 4 -26.08 9.68 26.77
C ASN A 4 -25.31 8.48 26.19
N ILE A 5 -25.98 7.70 25.32
CA ILE A 5 -25.42 6.47 24.75
C ILE A 5 -24.11 6.78 24.01
N ASP A 6 -23.99 7.96 23.41
CA ASP A 6 -22.78 8.40 22.70
C ASP A 6 -21.56 8.47 23.62
N SER A 7 -21.72 8.94 24.88
CA SER A 7 -20.60 9.04 25.83
C SER A 7 -20.04 7.67 26.24
N ILE A 8 -20.88 6.63 26.31
CA ILE A 8 -20.43 5.29 26.70
C ILE A 8 -19.54 4.65 25.61
N PHE A 9 -19.83 4.95 24.34
CA PHE A 9 -19.12 4.32 23.21
C PHE A 9 -17.89 5.09 22.74
N PHE A 10 -17.82 6.39 22.99
CA PHE A 10 -16.79 7.25 22.37
C PHE A 10 -15.89 7.96 23.36
N ASP A 11 -16.31 8.12 24.64
CA ASP A 11 -15.52 8.84 25.63
C ASP A 11 -14.57 7.90 26.40
N ILE A 12 -13.34 8.36 26.58
CA ILE A 12 -12.40 7.73 27.52
C ILE A 12 -12.76 8.19 28.92
N THR A 13 -13.34 7.29 29.71
CA THR A 13 -13.71 7.59 31.09
C THR A 13 -12.52 7.44 32.06
N PRO A 14 -12.53 8.11 33.25
CA PRO A 14 -11.46 7.93 34.24
C PRO A 14 -11.22 6.46 34.62
N LYS A 15 -12.29 5.63 34.58
CA LYS A 15 -12.14 4.19 34.85
C LYS A 15 -11.42 3.46 33.71
N ILE A 16 -11.64 3.86 32.46
CA ILE A 16 -10.89 3.31 31.31
C ILE A 16 -9.42 3.71 31.42
N GLU A 17 -9.10 4.96 31.81
CA GLU A 17 -7.71 5.41 31.99
C GLU A 17 -7.00 4.60 33.09
N GLU A 18 -7.66 4.42 34.26
CA GLU A 18 -7.12 3.58 35.37
C GLU A 18 -6.81 2.15 34.90
N LEU A 19 -7.75 1.53 34.17
CA LEU A 19 -7.56 0.17 33.64
C LEU A 19 -6.50 0.11 32.56
N ALA A 20 -6.37 1.15 31.71
CA ALA A 20 -5.33 1.24 30.70
C ALA A 20 -3.92 1.24 31.31
N LEU A 21 -3.71 1.98 32.41
CA LEU A 21 -2.45 1.94 33.17
C LEU A 21 -2.09 0.53 33.66
N LYS A 22 -3.10 -0.22 34.16
CA LYS A 22 -2.89 -1.64 34.55
C LYS A 22 -2.52 -2.50 33.33
N CYS A 23 -3.14 -2.26 32.18
CA CYS A 23 -2.78 -2.96 30.94
C CYS A 23 -1.35 -2.66 30.52
N GLU A 24 -0.91 -1.40 30.54
CA GLU A 24 0.46 -1.01 30.20
C GLU A 24 1.48 -1.68 31.11
N GLN A 25 1.28 -1.61 32.42
CA GLN A 25 2.17 -2.21 33.42
C GLN A 25 2.31 -3.72 33.26
N ASN A 26 1.18 -4.42 33.09
CA ASN A 26 1.18 -5.89 33.02
C ASN A 26 1.54 -6.46 31.67
N ASN A 27 1.54 -5.67 30.60
CA ASN A 27 1.92 -6.11 29.24
C ASN A 27 3.33 -5.68 28.82
N ALA A 28 4.05 -4.93 29.66
CA ALA A 28 5.43 -4.55 29.37
C ALA A 28 6.34 -5.80 29.39
N ILE A 29 7.10 -5.98 28.31
CA ILE A 29 8.13 -7.03 28.20
C ILE A 29 9.50 -6.36 28.17
N GLU A 30 10.39 -6.79 29.09
CA GLU A 30 11.76 -6.29 29.17
C GLU A 30 12.51 -6.53 27.87
N LYS A 31 13.23 -5.50 27.41
CA LYS A 31 13.90 -5.53 26.11
C LYS A 31 14.98 -6.62 26.02
N GLU A 32 15.62 -6.91 27.14
CA GLU A 32 16.69 -7.89 27.31
C GLU A 32 16.21 -9.31 27.01
N LEU A 33 14.91 -9.61 27.29
CA LEU A 33 14.32 -10.92 27.01
C LEU A 33 14.26 -11.23 25.52
N TYR A 34 14.07 -10.20 24.67
CA TYR A 34 14.11 -10.40 23.22
C TYR A 34 15.48 -10.89 22.73
N THR A 35 16.56 -10.35 23.31
CA THR A 35 17.93 -10.79 23.01
C THR A 35 18.20 -12.16 23.64
N LYS A 36 17.80 -12.35 24.90
CA LYS A 36 17.98 -13.62 25.62
C LYS A 36 17.36 -14.83 24.90
N TYR A 37 16.19 -14.63 24.30
CA TYR A 37 15.45 -15.67 23.59
C TYR A 37 15.65 -15.61 22.06
N GLU A 38 16.58 -14.79 21.57
CA GLU A 38 16.89 -14.63 20.14
C GLU A 38 15.64 -14.35 19.28
N VAL A 39 14.72 -13.55 19.81
CA VAL A 39 13.45 -13.27 19.12
C VAL A 39 13.69 -12.43 17.86
N LYS A 40 13.24 -12.92 16.73
CA LYS A 40 13.33 -12.24 15.42
C LYS A 40 12.21 -11.19 15.30
N ARG A 41 12.39 -10.04 15.98
CA ARG A 41 11.39 -8.97 16.01
C ARG A 41 11.09 -8.46 14.60
N GLY A 42 9.80 -8.40 14.25
CA GLY A 42 9.37 -8.06 12.89
C GLY A 42 9.82 -9.06 11.84
N LEU A 43 10.06 -10.32 12.23
CA LEU A 43 10.60 -11.40 11.38
C LEU A 43 11.92 -11.00 10.69
N ARG A 44 12.80 -10.32 11.45
CA ARG A 44 14.14 -9.93 10.99
C ARG A 44 15.22 -10.40 11.96
N ASP A 45 16.34 -10.83 11.41
CA ASP A 45 17.55 -11.09 12.18
C ASP A 45 18.17 -9.79 12.72
N LEU A 46 19.10 -9.92 13.67
CA LEU A 46 19.81 -8.78 14.26
C LEU A 46 20.59 -7.96 13.21
N ASN A 47 21.02 -8.58 12.11
CA ASN A 47 21.66 -7.92 10.97
C ASN A 47 20.66 -7.22 10.01
N GLY A 48 19.35 -7.28 10.32
CA GLY A 48 18.28 -6.71 9.51
C GLY A 48 17.79 -7.58 8.35
N LYS A 49 18.38 -8.77 8.12
CA LYS A 49 17.92 -9.71 7.09
C LYS A 49 16.55 -10.30 7.48
N GLY A 50 15.62 -10.36 6.51
CA GLY A 50 14.32 -11.00 6.71
C GLY A 50 14.45 -12.51 6.99
N VAL A 51 13.60 -13.03 7.87
CA VAL A 51 13.44 -14.48 8.04
C VAL A 51 12.78 -15.04 6.79
N LEU A 52 13.35 -16.12 6.23
CA LEU A 52 12.73 -16.81 5.10
C LEU A 52 11.51 -17.58 5.62
N ALA A 53 10.31 -17.04 5.33
CA ALA A 53 9.04 -17.57 5.81
C ALA A 53 8.28 -18.40 4.77
N GLY A 54 8.62 -18.29 3.49
CA GLY A 54 7.96 -19.00 2.41
C GLY A 54 8.71 -18.85 1.08
N LEU A 55 8.16 -19.47 0.05
CA LEU A 55 8.62 -19.39 -1.33
C LEU A 55 7.52 -18.77 -2.18
N THR A 56 7.89 -18.08 -3.25
CA THR A 56 6.93 -17.50 -4.20
C THR A 56 7.48 -17.49 -5.62
N ASN A 57 6.61 -17.71 -6.59
CA ASN A 57 6.85 -17.50 -8.01
C ASN A 57 6.31 -16.17 -8.52
N ILE A 58 5.66 -15.37 -7.67
CA ILE A 58 4.92 -14.15 -8.10
C ILE A 58 5.87 -13.01 -8.36
N SER A 59 6.75 -12.70 -7.40
CA SER A 59 7.69 -11.60 -7.56
C SER A 59 8.98 -11.80 -6.76
N ASP A 60 10.05 -11.15 -7.22
CA ASP A 60 11.34 -11.10 -6.52
C ASP A 60 11.79 -9.66 -6.33
N VAL A 61 12.22 -9.35 -5.11
CA VAL A 61 12.69 -8.02 -4.68
C VAL A 61 14.15 -8.14 -4.31
N CYS A 62 15.03 -7.75 -5.21
CA CYS A 62 16.46 -7.94 -5.11
C CYS A 62 17.23 -6.62 -4.97
N ALA A 63 18.14 -6.53 -4.01
CA ALA A 63 19.05 -5.39 -3.82
C ALA A 63 20.48 -5.83 -3.48
N SER A 64 20.77 -7.11 -3.65
CA SER A 64 22.13 -7.66 -3.47
C SER A 64 22.36 -8.79 -4.45
N LYS A 65 23.63 -9.00 -4.81
CA LYS A 65 24.08 -10.12 -5.64
C LYS A 65 25.21 -10.87 -4.93
N ILE A 66 25.36 -12.15 -5.28
CA ILE A 66 26.47 -12.93 -4.77
C ILE A 66 27.68 -12.74 -5.69
N VAL A 67 28.78 -12.25 -5.12
CA VAL A 67 30.07 -12.11 -5.80
C VAL A 67 31.10 -12.82 -4.92
N ASP A 68 31.79 -13.80 -5.46
CA ASP A 68 32.79 -14.62 -4.75
C ASP A 68 32.28 -15.20 -3.41
N GLY A 69 31.01 -15.67 -3.40
CA GLY A 69 30.36 -16.24 -2.22
C GLY A 69 29.91 -15.22 -1.17
N LYS A 70 30.07 -13.92 -1.41
CA LYS A 70 29.65 -12.85 -0.50
C LYS A 70 28.50 -12.07 -1.09
N SER A 71 27.54 -11.68 -0.24
CA SER A 71 26.44 -10.79 -0.63
C SER A 71 26.96 -9.36 -0.73
N VAL A 72 26.86 -8.76 -1.90
CA VAL A 72 27.25 -7.39 -2.20
C VAL A 72 26.02 -6.59 -2.61
N PRO A 73 25.80 -5.38 -2.07
CA PRO A 73 24.71 -4.50 -2.50
C PRO A 73 24.79 -4.24 -4.00
N CYS A 74 23.64 -4.21 -4.67
CA CYS A 74 23.50 -3.83 -6.07
C CYS A 74 22.31 -2.88 -6.25
N GLU A 75 22.18 -2.31 -7.46
CA GLU A 75 20.98 -1.60 -7.87
C GLU A 75 19.74 -2.44 -7.57
N GLY A 76 18.70 -1.79 -7.05
CA GLY A 76 17.44 -2.47 -6.76
C GLY A 76 16.78 -3.00 -8.03
N ASN A 77 16.26 -4.21 -7.95
CA ASN A 77 15.49 -4.83 -9.00
C ASN A 77 14.18 -5.38 -8.42
N LEU A 78 13.14 -5.29 -9.21
CA LEU A 78 11.84 -5.89 -8.97
C LEU A 78 11.47 -6.72 -10.20
N TYR A 79 11.16 -7.97 -9.97
CA TYR A 79 10.75 -8.89 -11.03
C TYR A 79 9.33 -9.36 -10.75
N TYR A 80 8.47 -9.32 -11.76
CA TYR A 80 7.14 -9.94 -11.77
C TYR A 80 7.21 -11.20 -12.61
N ARG A 81 7.00 -12.36 -12.02
CA ARG A 81 7.11 -13.66 -12.71
C ARG A 81 8.41 -13.82 -13.52
N GLY A 82 9.50 -13.25 -13.01
CA GLY A 82 10.82 -13.28 -13.67
C GLY A 82 11.09 -12.14 -14.66
N TYR A 83 10.11 -11.33 -15.02
CA TYR A 83 10.29 -10.16 -15.88
C TYR A 83 10.66 -8.92 -15.06
N ASN A 84 11.70 -8.19 -15.47
CA ASN A 84 12.09 -6.97 -14.81
C ASN A 84 11.03 -5.89 -14.99
N ILE A 85 10.66 -5.21 -13.92
CA ILE A 85 9.62 -4.16 -13.95
C ILE A 85 9.92 -3.03 -14.94
N LYS A 86 11.20 -2.69 -15.15
CA LYS A 86 11.61 -1.66 -16.12
C LYS A 86 11.34 -2.11 -17.56
N ASP A 87 11.54 -3.40 -17.83
CA ASP A 87 11.30 -3.98 -19.16
C ASP A 87 9.80 -4.12 -19.44
N LEU A 88 9.01 -4.49 -18.44
CA LEU A 88 7.55 -4.52 -18.55
C LEU A 88 7.01 -3.14 -18.88
N VAL A 89 7.41 -2.10 -18.10
CA VAL A 89 6.97 -0.72 -18.36
C VAL A 89 7.37 -0.25 -19.74
N ARG A 90 8.60 -0.50 -20.17
CA ARG A 90 9.04 -0.17 -21.51
C ARG A 90 8.21 -0.91 -22.58
N GLY A 91 7.96 -2.19 -22.38
CA GLY A 91 7.26 -3.05 -23.34
C GLY A 91 5.84 -2.56 -23.63
N PHE A 92 5.00 -2.32 -22.64
CA PHE A 92 3.64 -1.87 -22.91
C PHE A 92 3.56 -0.43 -23.43
N LEU A 93 4.50 0.44 -23.05
CA LEU A 93 4.58 1.80 -23.60
C LEU A 93 5.00 1.82 -25.07
N GLU A 94 6.00 1.02 -25.45
CA GLU A 94 6.42 0.88 -26.85
C GLU A 94 5.33 0.24 -27.73
N ALA A 95 4.55 -0.67 -27.15
CA ALA A 95 3.43 -1.33 -27.81
C ALA A 95 2.12 -0.51 -27.80
N ASP A 96 2.12 0.66 -27.16
CA ASP A 96 1.00 1.61 -27.06
C ASP A 96 -0.32 0.95 -26.56
N HIS A 97 -0.23 0.17 -25.47
CA HIS A 97 -1.40 -0.41 -24.80
C HIS A 97 -1.33 -0.30 -23.27
N PRO A 98 -2.48 -0.40 -22.55
CA PRO A 98 -2.50 -0.35 -21.09
C PRO A 98 -1.70 -1.49 -20.45
N GLY A 99 -0.81 -1.14 -19.52
CA GLY A 99 0.07 -2.11 -18.84
C GLY A 99 -0.60 -2.79 -17.64
N PHE A 100 -1.65 -2.20 -17.05
CA PHE A 100 -2.30 -2.75 -15.87
C PHE A 100 -2.91 -4.13 -16.15
N GLU A 101 -3.72 -4.28 -17.17
CA GLU A 101 -4.37 -5.53 -17.51
C GLU A 101 -3.35 -6.60 -17.96
N GLU A 102 -2.33 -6.22 -18.75
CA GLU A 102 -1.25 -7.14 -19.14
C GLU A 102 -0.47 -7.66 -17.93
N THR A 103 -0.08 -6.76 -17.04
CA THR A 103 0.67 -7.13 -15.83
C THR A 103 -0.19 -7.92 -14.84
N ALA A 104 -1.49 -7.61 -14.75
CA ALA A 104 -2.43 -8.40 -13.95
C ALA A 104 -2.55 -9.84 -14.48
N TYR A 105 -2.66 -10.00 -15.79
CA TYR A 105 -2.63 -11.31 -16.43
C TYR A 105 -1.34 -12.07 -16.09
N LEU A 106 -0.18 -11.42 -16.26
CA LEU A 106 1.13 -12.00 -15.94
C LEU A 106 1.20 -12.48 -14.49
N LEU A 107 0.82 -11.64 -13.51
CA LEU A 107 0.88 -12.01 -12.10
C LEU A 107 -0.05 -13.17 -11.75
N LEU A 108 -1.26 -13.19 -12.29
CA LEU A 108 -2.26 -14.23 -12.02
C LEU A 108 -1.91 -15.55 -12.70
N PHE A 109 -1.49 -15.54 -13.96
CA PHE A 109 -1.36 -16.75 -14.77
C PHE A 109 0.10 -17.18 -15.05
N GLY A 110 1.08 -16.32 -14.76
CA GLY A 110 2.50 -16.68 -14.81
C GLY A 110 3.19 -16.48 -16.15
N GLU A 111 2.49 -16.01 -17.17
CA GLU A 111 3.01 -15.75 -18.51
C GLU A 111 2.48 -14.43 -19.08
N LEU A 112 3.21 -13.82 -20.01
CA LEU A 112 2.72 -12.65 -20.74
C LEU A 112 1.64 -13.08 -21.73
N PRO A 113 0.50 -12.36 -21.81
CA PRO A 113 -0.55 -12.68 -22.76
C PRO A 113 -0.12 -12.35 -24.19
N ASN A 114 -0.54 -13.17 -25.14
CA ASN A 114 -0.55 -12.72 -26.53
C ASN A 114 -1.75 -11.75 -26.75
N LYS A 115 -1.81 -11.14 -27.94
CA LYS A 115 -2.84 -10.12 -28.22
C LYS A 115 -4.27 -10.63 -27.98
N ALA A 116 -4.60 -11.84 -28.42
CA ALA A 116 -5.94 -12.41 -28.25
C ALA A 116 -6.27 -12.70 -26.78
N GLN A 117 -5.29 -13.21 -26.04
CA GLN A 117 -5.42 -13.46 -24.59
C GLN A 117 -5.60 -12.14 -23.81
N LEU A 118 -4.87 -11.09 -24.18
CA LEU A 118 -5.01 -9.77 -23.57
C LEU A 118 -6.40 -9.18 -23.83
N GLU A 119 -6.88 -9.21 -25.08
CA GLU A 119 -8.22 -8.74 -25.44
C GLU A 119 -9.32 -9.53 -24.69
N GLU A 120 -9.20 -10.86 -24.60
CA GLU A 120 -10.13 -11.70 -23.84
C GLU A 120 -10.11 -11.32 -22.34
N PHE A 121 -8.94 -11.12 -21.76
CA PHE A 121 -8.80 -10.75 -20.36
C PHE A 121 -9.34 -9.35 -20.07
N GLN A 122 -9.07 -8.38 -20.94
CA GLN A 122 -9.63 -7.02 -20.84
C GLN A 122 -11.17 -7.04 -20.88
N ASN A 123 -11.76 -7.83 -21.78
CA ASN A 123 -13.22 -8.02 -21.84
C ASN A 123 -13.74 -8.67 -20.56
N MET A 124 -13.05 -9.69 -20.05
CA MET A 124 -13.40 -10.36 -18.80
C MET A 124 -13.39 -9.41 -17.60
N ILE A 125 -12.42 -8.51 -17.50
CA ILE A 125 -12.35 -7.46 -16.46
C ILE A 125 -13.47 -6.43 -16.67
N ALA A 126 -13.71 -6.00 -17.92
CA ALA A 126 -14.75 -5.03 -18.25
C ALA A 126 -16.16 -5.52 -17.89
N GLU A 127 -16.50 -6.75 -18.21
CA GLU A 127 -17.78 -7.38 -17.85
C GLU A 127 -18.04 -7.43 -16.34
N ARG A 128 -16.97 -7.48 -15.54
CA ARG A 128 -17.03 -7.53 -14.06
C ARG A 128 -17.01 -6.18 -13.39
N ARG A 129 -16.90 -5.08 -14.15
CA ARG A 129 -16.98 -3.70 -13.62
C ARG A 129 -18.42 -3.35 -13.26
N MET A 130 -18.99 -4.11 -12.33
CA MET A 130 -20.33 -3.90 -11.79
C MET A 130 -20.38 -4.25 -10.30
N LEU A 131 -21.30 -3.62 -9.59
CA LEU A 131 -21.59 -3.92 -8.19
C LEU A 131 -23.00 -4.56 -8.11
N PRO A 132 -23.29 -5.34 -7.06
CA PRO A 132 -24.62 -5.92 -6.87
C PRO A 132 -25.74 -4.85 -6.91
N PRO A 133 -26.96 -5.20 -7.28
CA PRO A 133 -28.08 -4.26 -7.29
C PRO A 133 -28.24 -3.53 -5.97
N ASN A 134 -28.41 -2.22 -6.03
CA ASN A 134 -28.56 -1.31 -4.89
C ASN A 134 -27.34 -1.19 -3.95
N PHE A 135 -26.23 -1.87 -4.22
CA PHE A 135 -25.03 -1.87 -3.36
C PHE A 135 -24.51 -0.46 -3.08
N VAL A 136 -24.47 0.40 -4.08
CA VAL A 136 -24.00 1.80 -3.90
C VAL A 136 -24.87 2.52 -2.87
N ARG A 137 -26.20 2.43 -3.00
CA ARG A 137 -27.16 3.08 -2.09
C ARG A 137 -27.11 2.49 -0.68
N ASP A 138 -27.15 1.15 -0.58
CA ASP A 138 -27.39 0.46 0.69
C ASP A 138 -26.14 0.18 1.49
N VAL A 139 -24.97 0.17 0.84
CA VAL A 139 -23.67 -0.09 1.48
C VAL A 139 -22.78 1.16 1.47
N ILE A 140 -22.48 1.69 0.28
CA ILE A 140 -21.49 2.76 0.15
C ILE A 140 -22.04 4.09 0.70
N MET A 141 -23.23 4.50 0.27
CA MET A 141 -23.82 5.79 0.62
C MET A 141 -24.43 5.82 2.02
N LYS A 142 -24.80 4.68 2.60
CA LYS A 142 -25.51 4.65 3.90
C LYS A 142 -24.65 5.11 5.07
N ALA A 143 -23.35 4.81 5.06
CA ALA A 143 -22.41 5.19 6.11
C ALA A 143 -21.05 5.59 5.53
N PRO A 144 -20.96 6.70 4.78
CA PRO A 144 -19.69 7.16 4.24
C PRO A 144 -18.67 7.43 5.34
N SER A 145 -17.42 7.03 5.12
CA SER A 145 -16.32 7.22 6.06
C SER A 145 -15.36 8.28 5.52
N ARG A 146 -14.78 9.09 6.44
CA ARG A 146 -13.64 9.95 6.10
C ARG A 146 -12.40 9.16 5.68
N ASP A 147 -12.33 7.91 6.08
CA ASP A 147 -11.25 6.99 5.78
C ASP A 147 -11.70 6.05 4.63
N MET A 148 -11.18 6.30 3.45
CA MET A 148 -11.53 5.55 2.23
C MET A 148 -11.09 4.09 2.31
N MET A 149 -9.95 3.79 2.96
CA MET A 149 -9.53 2.42 3.19
C MET A 149 -10.54 1.64 4.04
N ASN A 150 -11.10 2.28 5.08
CA ASN A 150 -12.19 1.71 5.87
C ASN A 150 -13.45 1.51 5.03
N SER A 151 -13.82 2.49 4.20
CA SER A 151 -15.00 2.39 3.33
C SER A 151 -14.90 1.21 2.37
N ILE A 152 -13.75 1.04 1.70
CA ILE A 152 -13.50 -0.07 0.78
C ILE A 152 -13.50 -1.41 1.53
N THR A 153 -12.81 -1.49 2.68
CA THR A 153 -12.74 -2.73 3.47
C THR A 153 -14.12 -3.23 3.90
N ARG A 154 -14.99 -2.33 4.38
CA ARG A 154 -16.37 -2.67 4.73
C ARG A 154 -17.18 -3.13 3.52
N SER A 155 -16.99 -2.48 2.37
CA SER A 155 -17.65 -2.86 1.13
C SER A 155 -17.21 -4.26 0.67
N ILE A 156 -15.92 -4.60 0.78
CA ILE A 156 -15.42 -5.94 0.47
C ILE A 156 -16.09 -6.99 1.36
N LEU A 157 -16.12 -6.77 2.68
CA LEU A 157 -16.78 -7.69 3.60
C LEU A 157 -18.28 -7.82 3.33
N GLN A 158 -18.94 -6.76 2.88
CA GLN A 158 -20.34 -6.81 2.53
C GLN A 158 -20.59 -7.57 1.22
N LEU A 159 -19.65 -7.56 0.25
CA LEU A 159 -19.75 -8.33 -0.99
C LEU A 159 -19.85 -9.84 -0.72
N TYR A 160 -19.28 -10.34 0.37
CA TYR A 160 -19.45 -11.72 0.83
C TYR A 160 -20.92 -12.13 0.88
N SER A 161 -21.79 -11.25 1.42
CA SER A 161 -23.22 -11.56 1.57
C SER A 161 -24.01 -11.62 0.25
N TYR A 162 -23.40 -11.21 -0.86
CA TYR A 162 -24.00 -11.30 -2.20
C TYR A 162 -23.43 -12.46 -3.03
N ASP A 163 -22.48 -13.22 -2.49
CA ASP A 163 -21.85 -14.35 -3.17
C ASP A 163 -22.31 -15.67 -2.50
N GLU A 164 -23.21 -16.40 -3.15
CA GLU A 164 -23.71 -17.70 -2.65
C GLU A 164 -22.59 -18.75 -2.49
N LYS A 165 -21.44 -18.56 -3.15
CA LYS A 165 -20.26 -19.42 -3.05
C LYS A 165 -19.08 -18.74 -2.34
N ALA A 166 -19.37 -17.85 -1.40
CA ALA A 166 -18.35 -17.08 -0.71
C ALA A 166 -17.28 -17.95 -0.03
N ASP A 167 -17.71 -19.05 0.60
CA ASP A 167 -16.84 -19.98 1.37
C ASP A 167 -16.18 -21.08 0.52
N ASP A 168 -16.50 -21.17 -0.77
CA ASP A 168 -15.87 -22.14 -1.67
C ASP A 168 -14.45 -21.68 -2.03
N THR A 169 -13.44 -22.34 -1.45
CA THR A 169 -12.02 -22.06 -1.66
C THR A 169 -11.40 -22.84 -2.82
N SER A 170 -12.20 -23.48 -3.66
CA SER A 170 -11.69 -24.09 -4.89
C SER A 170 -11.04 -23.06 -5.81
N ILE A 171 -9.97 -23.46 -6.48
CA ILE A 171 -9.17 -22.56 -7.34
C ILE A 171 -10.03 -21.80 -8.38
N PRO A 172 -10.96 -22.45 -9.11
CA PRO A 172 -11.82 -21.73 -10.06
C PRO A 172 -12.72 -20.68 -9.39
N ASN A 173 -13.27 -20.98 -8.20
CA ASN A 173 -14.12 -20.04 -7.49
C ASN A 173 -13.34 -18.85 -6.90
N VAL A 174 -12.18 -19.13 -6.30
CA VAL A 174 -11.30 -18.04 -5.79
C VAL A 174 -10.82 -17.16 -6.93
N LEU A 175 -10.44 -17.72 -8.08
CA LEU A 175 -10.08 -16.92 -9.27
C LEU A 175 -11.25 -16.01 -9.70
N ARG A 176 -12.45 -16.54 -9.78
CA ARG A 176 -13.67 -15.76 -10.07
C ARG A 176 -13.84 -14.60 -9.09
N GLN A 177 -13.69 -14.84 -7.79
CA GLN A 177 -13.80 -13.83 -6.75
C GLN A 177 -12.71 -12.77 -6.86
N CYS A 178 -11.46 -13.19 -7.11
CA CYS A 178 -10.33 -12.27 -7.31
C CYS A 178 -10.54 -11.37 -8.53
N LEU A 179 -10.98 -11.92 -9.68
CA LEU A 179 -11.28 -11.13 -10.88
C LEU A 179 -12.41 -10.13 -10.64
N ASN A 180 -13.45 -10.52 -9.90
CA ASN A 180 -14.51 -9.59 -9.50
C ASN A 180 -13.96 -8.44 -8.65
N LEU A 181 -13.16 -8.73 -7.62
CA LEU A 181 -12.58 -7.72 -6.74
C LEU A 181 -11.63 -6.79 -7.50
N ILE A 182 -10.74 -7.32 -8.36
CA ILE A 182 -9.85 -6.50 -9.20
C ILE A 182 -10.66 -5.50 -10.05
N SER A 183 -11.76 -5.95 -10.64
CA SER A 183 -12.64 -5.12 -11.46
C SER A 183 -13.46 -4.11 -10.66
N GLN A 184 -13.80 -4.43 -9.41
CA GLN A 184 -14.69 -3.64 -8.56
C GLN A 184 -13.96 -2.59 -7.70
N PHE A 185 -12.69 -2.81 -7.37
CA PHE A 185 -11.93 -1.91 -6.50
C PHE A 185 -11.94 -0.45 -6.96
N PRO A 186 -11.76 -0.11 -8.25
CA PRO A 186 -11.87 1.26 -8.72
C PRO A 186 -13.22 1.90 -8.37
N MET A 187 -14.33 1.17 -8.54
CA MET A 187 -15.67 1.67 -8.20
C MET A 187 -15.84 1.85 -6.69
N LEU A 188 -15.41 0.86 -5.89
CA LEU A 188 -15.49 0.95 -4.42
C LEU A 188 -14.72 2.17 -3.90
N MET A 189 -13.58 2.48 -4.48
CA MET A 189 -12.76 3.63 -4.16
C MET A 189 -13.44 4.95 -4.54
N VAL A 190 -13.79 5.09 -5.81
CA VAL A 190 -14.32 6.36 -6.34
C VAL A 190 -15.71 6.67 -5.78
N TYR A 191 -16.60 5.67 -5.74
CA TYR A 191 -17.95 5.88 -5.20
C TYR A 191 -17.92 6.13 -3.68
N GLY A 192 -17.01 5.49 -2.96
CA GLY A 192 -16.78 5.78 -1.54
C GLY A 192 -16.39 7.22 -1.30
N TYR A 193 -15.49 7.77 -2.14
CA TYR A 193 -15.06 9.16 -2.08
C TYR A 193 -16.20 10.13 -2.41
N HIS A 194 -16.95 9.91 -3.49
CA HIS A 194 -18.07 10.76 -3.84
C HIS A 194 -19.21 10.71 -2.80
N ALA A 195 -19.49 9.54 -2.23
CA ALA A 195 -20.45 9.41 -1.14
C ALA A 195 -20.04 10.19 0.13
N TYR A 196 -18.74 10.20 0.45
CA TYR A 196 -18.20 10.99 1.55
C TYR A 196 -18.33 12.50 1.30
N ASN A 197 -17.98 12.97 0.12
CA ASN A 197 -18.08 14.38 -0.26
C ASN A 197 -19.55 14.84 -0.30
N TYR A 198 -20.45 14.02 -0.84
CA TYR A 198 -21.88 14.31 -0.83
C TYR A 198 -22.43 14.50 0.60
N ARG A 199 -21.98 13.66 1.55
CA ARG A 199 -22.35 13.85 2.97
C ARG A 199 -21.82 15.16 3.55
N ARG A 200 -20.77 15.74 2.99
CA ARG A 200 -20.21 17.05 3.38
C ARG A 200 -20.85 18.23 2.69
N GLY A 201 -21.82 18.01 1.81
CA GLY A 201 -22.56 19.02 1.09
C GLY A 201 -22.04 19.34 -0.31
N GLU A 202 -21.14 18.51 -0.84
CA GLU A 202 -20.70 18.59 -2.24
C GLU A 202 -21.67 17.84 -3.16
N ASP A 203 -21.58 18.07 -4.47
CA ASP A 203 -22.43 17.39 -5.45
C ASP A 203 -22.09 15.89 -5.56
N LEU A 204 -23.09 15.07 -5.87
CA LEU A 204 -22.93 13.64 -6.03
C LEU A 204 -22.74 13.26 -7.49
N TYR A 205 -21.59 12.67 -7.78
CA TYR A 205 -21.30 12.09 -9.09
C TYR A 205 -21.15 10.57 -8.94
N ILE A 206 -21.93 9.81 -9.68
CA ILE A 206 -21.80 8.34 -9.77
C ILE A 206 -21.81 7.97 -11.25
N TYR A 207 -20.64 7.94 -11.85
CA TYR A 207 -20.45 7.56 -13.24
C TYR A 207 -20.17 6.06 -13.35
N ALA A 208 -20.94 5.39 -14.18
CA ALA A 208 -20.67 3.98 -14.50
C ALA A 208 -19.35 3.84 -15.28
N PRO A 209 -18.55 2.81 -14.99
CA PRO A 209 -17.37 2.51 -15.79
C PRO A 209 -17.77 2.14 -17.22
N LYS A 210 -16.87 2.34 -18.16
CA LYS A 210 -17.03 2.04 -19.58
C LYS A 210 -16.20 0.81 -19.94
N ALA A 211 -16.77 -0.08 -20.73
CA ALA A 211 -16.11 -1.32 -21.11
C ALA A 211 -14.88 -1.10 -22.00
N GLU A 212 -14.95 -0.10 -22.87
CA GLU A 212 -13.90 0.24 -23.83
C GLU A 212 -12.68 0.96 -23.20
N LEU A 213 -12.78 1.41 -21.96
CA LEU A 213 -11.70 2.10 -21.26
C LEU A 213 -10.88 1.15 -20.39
N SER A 214 -9.57 1.41 -20.27
CA SER A 214 -8.69 0.73 -19.34
C SER A 214 -9.08 1.01 -17.88
N THR A 215 -8.47 0.30 -16.94
CA THR A 215 -8.69 0.54 -15.51
C THR A 215 -8.27 1.97 -15.10
N ALA A 216 -7.12 2.45 -15.57
CA ALA A 216 -6.65 3.80 -15.27
C ALA A 216 -7.56 4.89 -15.85
N GLU A 217 -7.99 4.73 -17.09
CA GLU A 217 -8.93 5.65 -17.75
C GLU A 217 -10.27 5.70 -17.04
N ASN A 218 -10.82 4.54 -16.64
CA ASN A 218 -12.06 4.47 -15.87
C ASN A 218 -11.93 5.17 -14.52
N ILE A 219 -10.80 5.04 -13.82
CA ILE A 219 -10.57 5.75 -12.56
C ILE A 219 -10.64 7.26 -12.78
N LEU A 220 -9.90 7.79 -13.76
CA LEU A 220 -9.88 9.23 -14.04
C LEU A 220 -11.25 9.74 -14.48
N MET A 221 -11.92 8.99 -15.36
CA MET A 221 -13.25 9.32 -15.87
C MET A 221 -14.30 9.32 -14.76
N MET A 222 -14.31 8.32 -13.89
CA MET A 222 -15.28 8.24 -12.79
C MET A 222 -15.02 9.26 -11.68
N LEU A 223 -13.75 9.63 -11.45
CA LEU A 223 -13.36 10.53 -10.37
C LEU A 223 -13.66 12.00 -10.69
N ARG A 224 -13.56 12.41 -11.96
CA ARG A 224 -13.67 13.80 -12.38
C ARG A 224 -15.09 14.17 -12.77
N GLU A 225 -15.55 15.32 -12.30
CA GLU A 225 -16.90 15.85 -12.64
C GLU A 225 -17.12 15.97 -14.15
N ASP A 226 -16.13 16.52 -14.88
CA ASP A 226 -16.19 16.70 -16.32
C ASP A 226 -15.86 15.45 -17.13
N ARG A 227 -15.43 14.37 -16.45
CA ARG A 227 -15.02 13.06 -17.01
C ARG A 227 -13.85 13.15 -18.01
N LYS A 228 -13.10 14.26 -18.01
CA LYS A 228 -12.01 14.48 -18.96
C LYS A 228 -10.65 14.10 -18.40
N TYR A 229 -9.82 13.54 -19.24
CA TYR A 229 -8.41 13.26 -18.97
C TYR A 229 -7.63 13.27 -20.30
N THR A 230 -6.33 13.43 -20.21
CA THR A 230 -5.43 13.33 -21.38
C THR A 230 -4.86 11.92 -21.46
N LYS A 231 -4.39 11.52 -22.65
CA LYS A 231 -3.70 10.24 -22.86
C LYS A 231 -2.51 10.11 -21.90
N LEU A 232 -1.69 11.15 -21.76
CA LEU A 232 -0.56 11.17 -20.84
C LEU A 232 -0.96 10.92 -19.38
N GLU A 233 -2.06 11.51 -18.91
CA GLU A 233 -2.55 11.28 -17.55
C GLU A 233 -2.96 9.82 -17.33
N ALA A 234 -3.63 9.21 -18.30
CA ALA A 234 -4.04 7.81 -18.25
C ALA A 234 -2.82 6.87 -18.26
N GLU A 235 -1.86 7.09 -19.16
CA GLU A 235 -0.62 6.31 -19.25
C GLU A 235 0.20 6.37 -17.95
N ILE A 236 0.31 7.55 -17.34
CA ILE A 236 1.06 7.73 -16.09
C ILE A 236 0.34 7.08 -14.92
N LEU A 237 -1.00 7.18 -14.84
CA LEU A 237 -1.75 6.46 -13.80
C LEU A 237 -1.66 4.94 -14.00
N ASP A 238 -1.77 4.45 -15.21
CA ASP A 238 -1.65 3.04 -15.55
C ASP A 238 -0.29 2.47 -15.13
N MET A 239 0.80 3.15 -15.51
CA MET A 239 2.14 2.82 -15.06
C MET A 239 2.25 2.85 -13.53
N ALA A 240 1.67 3.85 -12.85
CA ALA A 240 1.67 3.94 -11.40
C ALA A 240 0.99 2.72 -10.76
N LEU A 241 -0.12 2.26 -11.33
CA LEU A 241 -0.79 1.04 -10.88
C LEU A 241 0.12 -0.17 -11.06
N VAL A 242 0.79 -0.33 -12.21
CA VAL A 242 1.74 -1.43 -12.46
C VAL A 242 2.85 -1.46 -11.42
N LEU A 243 3.46 -0.32 -11.09
CA LEU A 243 4.55 -0.23 -10.12
C LEU A 243 4.12 -0.56 -8.67
N HIS A 244 2.83 -0.52 -8.38
CA HIS A 244 2.28 -0.82 -7.06
C HIS A 244 1.67 -2.22 -6.93
N MET A 245 1.54 -2.98 -8.02
CA MET A 245 0.81 -4.26 -8.03
C MET A 245 1.35 -5.28 -7.03
N ASP A 246 2.67 -5.43 -6.92
CA ASP A 246 3.27 -6.35 -5.96
C ASP A 246 4.63 -5.87 -5.47
N HIS A 247 5.08 -6.42 -4.35
CA HIS A 247 6.40 -6.14 -3.78
C HIS A 247 6.88 -7.28 -2.87
N GLY A 248 6.74 -8.50 -3.32
CA GLY A 248 7.21 -9.71 -2.66
C GLY A 248 6.28 -10.27 -1.58
N GLY A 249 6.35 -11.56 -1.37
CA GLY A 249 5.54 -12.29 -0.38
C GLY A 249 5.77 -11.87 1.07
N GLY A 250 6.92 -11.27 1.37
CA GLY A 250 7.26 -10.72 2.70
C GLY A 250 6.76 -9.30 2.96
N ASN A 251 6.11 -8.64 2.01
CA ASN A 251 5.43 -7.38 2.24
C ASN A 251 4.31 -7.57 3.26
N ASN A 252 4.11 -6.62 4.20
CA ASN A 252 3.23 -6.83 5.36
C ASN A 252 1.80 -7.22 4.97
N SER A 253 1.19 -6.56 3.98
CA SER A 253 -0.16 -6.91 3.53
C SER A 253 -0.20 -8.21 2.71
N THR A 254 0.84 -8.50 1.93
CA THR A 254 0.97 -9.77 1.20
C THR A 254 1.20 -10.94 2.17
N PHE A 255 2.07 -10.77 3.18
CA PHE A 255 2.26 -11.78 4.22
C PHE A 255 0.98 -12.01 5.03
N THR A 256 0.21 -10.96 5.31
CA THR A 256 -1.13 -11.08 5.90
C THR A 256 -2.05 -11.92 5.03
N THR A 257 -2.01 -11.75 3.70
CA THR A 257 -2.76 -12.58 2.75
C THR A 257 -2.38 -14.05 2.87
N HIS A 258 -1.08 -14.37 2.92
CA HIS A 258 -0.61 -15.74 3.16
C HIS A 258 -1.12 -16.30 4.48
N VAL A 259 -0.91 -15.58 5.59
CA VAL A 259 -1.33 -16.02 6.93
C VAL A 259 -2.82 -16.32 6.98
N VAL A 260 -3.64 -15.41 6.46
CA VAL A 260 -5.10 -15.56 6.51
C VAL A 260 -5.59 -16.64 5.54
N THR A 261 -5.01 -16.74 4.34
CA THR A 261 -5.30 -17.80 3.38
C THR A 261 -4.99 -19.18 3.96
N SER A 262 -3.86 -19.33 4.67
CA SER A 262 -3.45 -20.62 5.27
C SER A 262 -4.44 -21.14 6.32
N SER A 263 -5.31 -20.30 6.84
CA SER A 263 -6.40 -20.71 7.76
C SER A 263 -7.60 -21.34 7.05
N GLY A 264 -7.67 -21.26 5.70
CA GLY A 264 -8.78 -21.79 4.91
C GLY A 264 -9.99 -20.87 4.80
N THR A 265 -9.86 -19.58 5.17
CA THR A 265 -10.98 -18.61 5.11
C THR A 265 -11.27 -18.14 3.67
N ASP A 266 -12.42 -17.48 3.51
CA ASP A 266 -12.92 -16.95 2.26
C ASP A 266 -12.04 -15.82 1.66
N THR A 267 -12.27 -15.50 0.39
CA THR A 267 -11.51 -14.48 -0.34
C THR A 267 -11.79 -13.06 0.17
N TYR A 268 -13.03 -12.74 0.52
CA TYR A 268 -13.39 -11.38 0.96
C TYR A 268 -12.75 -11.04 2.29
N SER A 269 -12.77 -11.97 3.26
CA SER A 269 -12.09 -11.82 4.55
C SER A 269 -10.58 -11.72 4.37
N THR A 270 -9.97 -12.50 3.50
CA THR A 270 -8.55 -12.46 3.20
C THR A 270 -8.12 -11.10 2.64
N ILE A 271 -8.82 -10.60 1.62
CA ILE A 271 -8.51 -9.30 1.01
C ILE A 271 -8.81 -8.14 1.97
N ALA A 272 -9.88 -8.24 2.79
CA ALA A 272 -10.17 -7.26 3.83
C ALA A 272 -9.04 -7.20 4.90
N ALA A 273 -8.45 -8.33 5.28
CA ALA A 273 -7.31 -8.38 6.17
C ALA A 273 -6.06 -7.73 5.55
N ALA A 274 -5.79 -7.97 4.26
CA ALA A 274 -4.72 -7.30 3.53
C ALA A 274 -4.93 -5.79 3.45
N MET A 275 -6.16 -5.34 3.21
CA MET A 275 -6.56 -3.92 3.27
C MET A 275 -6.29 -3.30 4.63
N ALA A 276 -6.67 -3.98 5.72
CA ALA A 276 -6.43 -3.52 7.09
C ALA A 276 -4.92 -3.37 7.39
N SER A 277 -4.10 -4.30 6.88
CA SER A 277 -2.64 -4.21 6.96
C SER A 277 -2.10 -3.01 6.19
N LEU A 278 -2.54 -2.81 4.92
CA LEU A 278 -2.08 -1.71 4.07
C LEU A 278 -2.50 -0.35 4.64
N LYS A 279 -3.67 -0.24 5.27
CA LYS A 279 -4.18 0.99 5.88
C LYS A 279 -3.24 1.56 6.95
N GLY A 280 -2.44 0.73 7.60
CA GLY A 280 -1.56 1.16 8.69
C GLY A 280 -0.57 2.25 8.26
N PRO A 281 -0.37 3.33 9.06
CA PRO A 281 0.47 4.47 8.68
C PRO A 281 1.95 4.12 8.49
N LYS A 282 2.39 2.96 8.98
CA LYS A 282 3.75 2.45 8.77
C LYS A 282 3.89 1.65 7.47
N HIS A 283 2.79 1.41 6.75
CA HIS A 283 2.78 0.64 5.52
C HIS A 283 2.31 1.49 4.33
N GLY A 284 1.02 1.80 4.20
CA GLY A 284 0.47 2.49 3.03
C GLY A 284 0.37 4.01 3.13
N GLY A 285 0.72 4.62 4.26
CA GLY A 285 0.57 6.07 4.48
C GLY A 285 1.82 6.91 4.19
N ALA A 286 2.88 6.33 3.62
CA ALA A 286 4.16 7.02 3.49
C ALA A 286 4.12 8.14 2.44
N ASN A 287 3.40 7.98 1.33
CA ASN A 287 3.29 8.99 0.28
C ASN A 287 2.58 10.28 0.75
N ILE A 288 1.58 10.16 1.62
CA ILE A 288 0.92 11.33 2.23
C ILE A 288 1.93 12.08 3.12
N LYS A 289 2.73 11.36 3.90
CA LYS A 289 3.78 11.96 4.74
C LYS A 289 4.89 12.64 3.92
N VAL A 290 5.20 12.13 2.74
CA VAL A 290 6.11 12.82 1.81
C VAL A 290 5.51 14.17 1.40
N MET A 291 4.24 14.22 1.00
CA MET A 291 3.59 15.46 0.61
C MET A 291 3.57 16.49 1.75
N GLU A 292 3.14 16.08 2.94
CA GLU A 292 3.13 16.93 4.13
C GLU A 292 4.53 17.48 4.46
N MET A 293 5.58 16.65 4.35
CA MET A 293 6.96 17.07 4.57
C MET A 293 7.44 18.06 3.50
N MET A 294 7.09 17.83 2.23
CA MET A 294 7.45 18.74 1.14
C MET A 294 6.78 20.11 1.31
N ASP A 295 5.52 20.13 1.74
CA ASP A 295 4.79 21.37 2.04
C ASP A 295 5.41 22.08 3.25
N ASP A 296 5.81 21.36 4.28
CA ASP A 296 6.49 21.89 5.46
C ASP A 296 7.86 22.50 5.10
N ILE A 297 8.67 21.84 4.27
CA ILE A 297 9.93 22.40 3.76
C ILE A 297 9.68 23.72 3.04
N ARG A 298 8.72 23.77 2.13
CA ARG A 298 8.36 24.99 1.38
C ARG A 298 7.90 26.15 2.26
N ALA A 299 7.21 25.83 3.35
CA ALA A 299 6.70 26.83 4.27
C ALA A 299 7.80 27.48 5.14
N HIS A 300 8.93 26.80 5.31
CA HIS A 300 9.97 27.22 6.24
C HIS A 300 11.33 27.54 5.58
N VAL A 301 11.51 27.23 4.31
CA VAL A 301 12.69 27.58 3.51
C VAL A 301 12.35 28.81 2.68
N SER A 302 13.16 29.86 2.82
CA SER A 302 12.87 31.15 2.15
C SER A 302 13.14 31.07 0.65
N ASP A 303 14.20 30.37 0.27
CA ASP A 303 14.57 30.11 -1.12
C ASP A 303 14.87 28.61 -1.34
N VAL A 304 13.92 27.90 -1.92
CA VAL A 304 14.05 26.45 -2.22
C VAL A 304 15.09 26.16 -3.31
N THR A 305 15.68 27.18 -3.94
CA THR A 305 16.79 27.03 -4.88
C THR A 305 18.14 27.18 -4.20
N ASP A 306 18.19 27.69 -2.98
CA ASP A 306 19.38 27.74 -2.14
C ASP A 306 19.62 26.37 -1.48
N GLU A 307 20.65 25.68 -1.95
CA GLU A 307 21.00 24.33 -1.47
C GLU A 307 21.47 24.31 -0.02
N ASP A 308 22.10 25.36 0.48
CA ASP A 308 22.58 25.44 1.86
C ASP A 308 21.40 25.61 2.83
N GLU A 309 20.41 26.46 2.47
CA GLU A 309 19.18 26.62 3.24
C GLU A 309 18.36 25.31 3.26
N MET A 310 18.20 24.67 2.10
CA MET A 310 17.55 23.37 1.96
C MET A 310 18.22 22.29 2.80
N ARG A 311 19.56 22.19 2.73
CA ARG A 311 20.36 21.23 3.51
C ARG A 311 20.20 21.47 5.01
N ALA A 312 20.24 22.72 5.45
CA ALA A 312 20.05 23.09 6.84
C ALA A 312 18.67 22.67 7.36
N TYR A 313 17.62 22.90 6.58
CA TYR A 313 16.25 22.53 7.00
C TYR A 313 16.04 21.01 7.02
N ILE A 314 16.50 20.28 6.01
CA ILE A 314 16.50 18.80 6.02
C ILE A 314 17.27 18.28 7.24
N GLY A 315 18.37 18.95 7.62
CA GLY A 315 19.14 18.65 8.84
C GLY A 315 18.28 18.75 10.11
N LYS A 316 17.46 19.80 10.24
CA LYS A 316 16.53 19.97 11.39
C LYS A 316 15.47 18.86 11.43
N ILE A 317 14.96 18.41 10.26
CA ILE A 317 14.04 17.26 10.21
C ILE A 317 14.73 16.01 10.77
N VAL A 318 15.96 15.71 10.34
CA VAL A 318 16.74 14.54 10.79
C VAL A 318 17.05 14.61 12.29
N ASP A 319 17.33 15.81 12.82
CA ASP A 319 17.62 16.06 14.25
C ASP A 319 16.34 16.09 15.12
N LYS A 320 15.15 15.90 14.54
CA LYS A 320 13.84 15.95 15.22
C LYS A 320 13.45 17.36 15.71
N GLU A 321 13.95 18.38 15.08
CA GLU A 321 13.69 19.79 15.43
C GLU A 321 12.63 20.43 14.53
N ALA A 322 12.26 19.78 13.41
CA ALA A 322 11.29 20.27 12.44
C ALA A 322 10.31 19.20 12.01
N PHE A 323 9.25 19.62 11.28
CA PHE A 323 8.17 18.79 10.78
C PHE A 323 7.47 18.03 11.91
N ASP A 324 7.42 16.71 11.87
CA ASP A 324 6.70 15.86 12.85
C ASP A 324 7.56 15.37 14.02
N HIS A 325 8.77 15.89 14.16
CA HIS A 325 9.76 15.60 15.22
C HIS A 325 10.15 14.11 15.37
N LYS A 326 9.89 13.28 14.33
CA LYS A 326 10.27 11.86 14.31
C LYS A 326 11.67 11.63 13.77
N GLY A 327 12.25 12.63 13.13
CA GLY A 327 13.58 12.56 12.54
C GLY A 327 13.61 11.73 11.25
N LEU A 328 12.49 11.55 10.57
CA LEU A 328 12.39 10.78 9.34
C LEU A 328 12.26 11.73 8.14
N VAL A 329 13.12 11.54 7.14
CA VAL A 329 12.89 12.12 5.81
C VAL A 329 12.05 11.09 5.05
N TYR A 330 10.74 11.36 4.95
CA TYR A 330 9.80 10.43 4.34
C TYR A 330 10.09 10.26 2.84
N GLY A 331 9.83 9.09 2.31
CA GLY A 331 10.19 8.74 0.94
C GLY A 331 11.66 8.36 0.76
N MET A 332 12.48 8.42 1.83
CA MET A 332 13.89 8.05 1.85
C MET A 332 14.10 6.74 2.60
N GLY A 333 14.89 5.83 1.99
CA GLY A 333 15.20 4.52 2.54
C GLY A 333 14.13 3.47 2.28
N HIS A 334 14.53 2.23 2.31
CA HIS A 334 13.68 1.06 2.09
C HIS A 334 14.20 -0.13 2.89
N ALA A 335 13.29 -1.05 3.23
CA ALA A 335 13.65 -2.25 3.99
C ALA A 335 14.59 -3.20 3.23
N VAL A 336 14.59 -3.16 1.91
CA VAL A 336 15.41 -4.00 1.02
C VAL A 336 16.38 -3.14 0.22
N TYR A 337 15.90 -2.12 -0.51
CA TYR A 337 16.72 -1.30 -1.39
C TYR A 337 17.60 -0.32 -0.62
N SER A 338 18.90 -0.30 -0.92
CA SER A 338 19.85 0.64 -0.34
C SER A 338 20.44 1.62 -1.36
N LEU A 339 20.64 1.20 -2.61
CA LEU A 339 21.22 2.02 -3.67
C LEU A 339 20.17 2.70 -4.54
N SER A 340 19.13 1.96 -4.93
CA SER A 340 18.00 2.50 -5.70
C SER A 340 16.76 1.63 -5.55
N ASP A 341 15.57 2.25 -5.60
CA ASP A 341 14.29 1.55 -5.80
C ASP A 341 13.92 1.63 -7.28
N PRO A 342 13.81 0.51 -8.01
CA PRO A 342 13.54 0.51 -9.43
C PRO A 342 12.22 1.21 -9.78
N ARG A 343 11.25 1.20 -8.87
CA ARG A 343 9.96 1.87 -9.05
C ARG A 343 10.11 3.39 -8.99
N ALA A 344 10.89 3.92 -8.05
CA ALA A 344 11.18 5.34 -7.96
C ALA A 344 11.95 5.84 -9.20
N VAL A 345 12.89 5.02 -9.70
CA VAL A 345 13.63 5.32 -10.93
C VAL A 345 12.70 5.44 -12.14
N VAL A 346 11.77 4.48 -12.29
CA VAL A 346 10.76 4.52 -13.37
C VAL A 346 9.84 5.73 -13.19
N PHE A 347 9.28 5.95 -12.01
CA PHE A 347 8.42 7.11 -11.74
C PHE A 347 9.08 8.42 -12.14
N LYS A 348 10.33 8.61 -11.76
CA LYS A 348 11.06 9.88 -11.98
C LYS A 348 11.04 10.34 -13.44
N SER A 349 11.21 9.42 -14.41
CA SER A 349 11.21 9.76 -15.83
C SER A 349 9.86 10.29 -16.31
N PHE A 350 8.75 9.76 -15.80
CA PHE A 350 7.40 10.17 -16.16
C PHE A 350 6.92 11.39 -15.37
N VAL A 351 7.36 11.54 -14.12
CA VAL A 351 7.08 12.73 -13.30
C VAL A 351 7.57 14.00 -14.00
N GLN A 352 8.75 13.96 -14.63
CA GLN A 352 9.27 15.10 -15.37
C GLN A 352 8.36 15.48 -16.54
N GLN A 353 7.92 14.51 -17.33
CA GLN A 353 7.03 14.74 -18.47
C GLN A 353 5.69 15.35 -18.02
N LEU A 354 5.08 14.76 -16.97
CA LEU A 354 3.82 15.24 -16.42
C LEU A 354 3.97 16.65 -15.85
N ALA A 355 5.04 16.91 -15.10
CA ALA A 355 5.30 18.23 -14.54
C ALA A 355 5.47 19.31 -15.61
N MET A 356 6.15 19.00 -16.72
CA MET A 356 6.23 19.90 -17.87
C MET A 356 4.87 20.13 -18.51
N ALA A 357 4.08 19.08 -18.76
CA ALA A 357 2.75 19.18 -19.36
C ALA A 357 1.76 19.98 -18.48
N LYS A 358 1.95 19.93 -17.17
CA LYS A 358 1.12 20.66 -16.17
C LYS A 358 1.69 22.03 -15.78
N GLY A 359 2.81 22.48 -16.38
CA GLY A 359 3.46 23.75 -16.01
C GLY A 359 4.07 23.75 -14.60
N ARG A 360 4.39 22.58 -14.04
CA ARG A 360 4.88 22.38 -12.67
C ARG A 360 6.37 21.99 -12.61
N LYS A 361 7.15 22.48 -13.58
CA LYS A 361 8.60 22.21 -13.63
C LYS A 361 9.33 22.63 -12.34
N ALA A 362 8.99 23.78 -11.77
CA ALA A 362 9.60 24.26 -10.52
C ALA A 362 9.36 23.29 -9.34
N ASP A 363 8.20 22.67 -9.26
CA ASP A 363 7.91 21.64 -8.27
C ASP A 363 8.79 20.40 -8.48
N PHE A 364 8.94 19.97 -9.72
CA PHE A 364 9.81 18.85 -10.05
C PHE A 364 11.28 19.13 -9.70
N ASP A 365 11.78 20.33 -9.99
CA ASP A 365 13.13 20.75 -9.66
C ASP A 365 13.35 20.76 -8.12
N PHE A 366 12.35 21.21 -7.36
CA PHE A 366 12.36 21.15 -5.89
C PHE A 366 12.44 19.71 -5.37
N TYR A 367 11.62 18.78 -5.91
CA TYR A 367 11.70 17.37 -5.53
C TYR A 367 13.09 16.77 -5.85
N ASN A 368 13.67 17.10 -7.00
CA ASN A 368 15.02 16.69 -7.37
C ASN A 368 16.09 17.22 -6.38
N THR A 369 15.93 18.46 -5.89
CA THR A 369 16.84 19.02 -4.89
C THR A 369 16.77 18.22 -3.59
N VAL A 370 15.56 17.92 -3.09
CA VAL A 370 15.40 17.11 -1.89
C VAL A 370 15.94 15.69 -2.09
N GLU A 371 15.65 15.04 -3.24
CA GLU A 371 16.17 13.70 -3.57
C GLU A 371 17.71 13.64 -3.51
N ARG A 372 18.37 14.68 -3.98
CA ARG A 372 19.84 14.74 -4.02
C ARG A 372 20.45 15.08 -2.66
N LEU A 373 19.85 15.99 -1.92
CA LEU A 373 20.42 16.48 -0.65
C LEU A 373 20.10 15.55 0.53
N ALA A 374 18.90 14.99 0.61
CA ALA A 374 18.45 14.21 1.77
C ALA A 374 19.33 12.99 2.07
N PRO A 375 19.78 12.16 1.10
CA PRO A 375 20.68 11.05 1.38
C PRO A 375 22.00 11.50 2.01
N GLN A 376 22.55 12.63 1.55
CA GLN A 376 23.80 13.19 2.07
C GLN A 376 23.64 13.64 3.53
N VAL A 377 22.60 14.43 3.81
CA VAL A 377 22.29 14.90 5.16
C VAL A 377 22.02 13.74 6.13
N ILE A 378 21.28 12.72 5.69
CA ILE A 378 21.03 11.52 6.51
C ILE A 378 22.32 10.77 6.79
N ALA A 379 23.20 10.60 5.80
CA ALA A 379 24.48 9.93 5.96
C ALA A 379 25.40 10.67 6.95
N GLU A 380 25.51 11.98 6.82
CA GLU A 380 26.31 12.84 7.71
C GLU A 380 25.79 12.78 9.16
N LYS A 381 24.48 12.99 9.36
CA LYS A 381 23.87 13.08 10.70
C LYS A 381 23.76 11.74 11.43
N ARG A 382 23.54 10.64 10.71
CA ARG A 382 23.31 9.32 11.29
C ARG A 382 24.47 8.34 11.14
N HIS A 383 25.55 8.76 10.50
CA HIS A 383 26.71 7.92 10.19
C HIS A 383 26.33 6.63 9.44
N ILE A 384 25.34 6.72 8.51
CA ILE A 384 24.85 5.61 7.69
C ILE A 384 25.57 5.65 6.34
N TYR A 385 26.52 4.75 6.14
CA TYR A 385 27.31 4.67 4.90
C TYR A 385 26.81 3.63 3.90
N LYS A 386 25.70 2.94 4.19
CA LYS A 386 25.13 1.91 3.31
C LYS A 386 24.36 2.44 2.09
N GLY A 387 24.24 3.76 1.97
CA GLY A 387 23.37 4.40 1.00
C GLY A 387 21.93 4.52 1.51
N VAL A 388 21.29 5.63 1.15
CA VAL A 388 19.85 5.87 1.35
C VAL A 388 19.33 6.38 0.02
N SER A 389 18.34 5.70 -0.55
CA SER A 389 17.73 6.07 -1.82
C SER A 389 16.26 6.43 -1.65
N THR A 390 15.72 7.17 -2.60
CA THR A 390 14.27 7.37 -2.71
C THR A 390 13.56 6.04 -2.91
N ASN A 391 12.40 5.90 -2.30
CA ASN A 391 11.48 4.80 -2.54
C ASN A 391 10.28 5.25 -3.39
N VAL A 392 9.37 4.32 -3.73
CA VAL A 392 8.23 4.59 -4.59
C VAL A 392 7.33 5.71 -4.07
N ASP A 393 7.22 5.88 -2.75
CA ASP A 393 6.34 6.87 -2.12
C ASP A 393 6.83 8.32 -2.32
N PHE A 394 8.13 8.52 -2.59
CA PHE A 394 8.70 9.83 -2.82
C PHE A 394 8.04 10.58 -3.98
N TYR A 395 7.79 9.90 -5.08
CA TYR A 395 7.22 10.50 -6.29
C TYR A 395 5.72 10.22 -6.46
N SER A 396 5.19 9.13 -5.90
CA SER A 396 3.79 8.73 -6.15
C SER A 396 2.77 9.78 -5.68
N GLY A 397 2.98 10.38 -4.51
CA GLY A 397 2.12 11.45 -4.02
C GLY A 397 2.13 12.68 -4.93
N PHE A 398 3.29 13.06 -5.44
CA PHE A 398 3.42 14.18 -6.38
C PHE A 398 2.72 13.90 -7.72
N VAL A 399 2.85 12.68 -8.25
CA VAL A 399 2.11 12.25 -9.44
C VAL A 399 0.61 12.34 -9.21
N TYR A 400 0.11 11.79 -8.12
CA TYR A 400 -1.32 11.82 -7.81
C TYR A 400 -1.84 13.26 -7.65
N ASN A 401 -1.07 14.13 -7.03
CA ASN A 401 -1.39 15.55 -6.93
C ASN A 401 -1.48 16.23 -8.31
N MET A 402 -0.52 15.97 -9.21
CA MET A 402 -0.57 16.52 -10.58
C MET A 402 -1.72 15.97 -11.42
N LEU A 403 -2.16 14.74 -11.14
CA LEU A 403 -3.34 14.11 -11.76
C LEU A 403 -4.66 14.62 -11.15
N GLY A 404 -4.60 15.48 -10.11
CA GLY A 404 -5.79 15.96 -9.41
C GLY A 404 -6.51 14.89 -8.60
N ILE A 405 -5.78 13.84 -8.20
CA ILE A 405 -6.32 12.79 -7.33
C ILE A 405 -6.32 13.34 -5.88
N PRO A 406 -7.46 13.30 -5.16
CA PRO A 406 -7.55 13.74 -3.77
C PRO A 406 -6.63 12.92 -2.85
N VAL A 407 -6.08 13.56 -1.82
CA VAL A 407 -5.16 12.93 -0.86
C VAL A 407 -5.78 11.73 -0.14
N GLU A 408 -7.08 11.75 0.09
CA GLU A 408 -7.84 10.66 0.68
C GLU A 408 -7.79 9.37 -0.15
N LEU A 409 -7.46 9.48 -1.45
CA LEU A 409 -7.38 8.36 -2.38
C LEU A 409 -5.96 7.85 -2.62
N TYR A 410 -4.91 8.41 -2.01
CA TYR A 410 -3.53 7.98 -2.26
C TYR A 410 -3.28 6.53 -1.80
N THR A 411 -3.62 6.19 -0.56
CA THR A 411 -3.54 4.80 -0.08
C THR A 411 -4.56 3.87 -0.76
N PRO A 412 -5.82 4.26 -0.99
CA PRO A 412 -6.75 3.51 -1.82
C PRO A 412 -6.26 3.20 -3.23
N MET A 413 -5.60 4.14 -3.90
CA MET A 413 -5.00 3.91 -5.23
C MET A 413 -3.95 2.80 -5.19
N PHE A 414 -3.14 2.80 -4.12
CA PHE A 414 -2.20 1.71 -3.86
C PHE A 414 -2.93 0.36 -3.70
N ALA A 415 -4.07 0.34 -3.00
CA ALA A 415 -4.88 -0.87 -2.82
C ALA A 415 -5.49 -1.38 -4.13
N VAL A 416 -5.98 -0.48 -5.00
CA VAL A 416 -6.51 -0.82 -6.34
C VAL A 416 -5.46 -1.56 -7.17
N ALA A 417 -4.21 -1.17 -7.09
CA ALA A 417 -3.13 -1.88 -7.74
C ALA A 417 -2.79 -3.20 -7.04
N ARG A 418 -2.63 -3.16 -5.72
CA ARG A 418 -2.10 -4.27 -4.92
C ARG A 418 -3.08 -5.44 -4.79
N VAL A 419 -4.38 -5.26 -5.01
CA VAL A 419 -5.34 -6.37 -5.00
C VAL A 419 -4.99 -7.44 -6.03
N VAL A 420 -4.33 -7.10 -7.12
CA VAL A 420 -3.80 -8.06 -8.11
C VAL A 420 -2.72 -8.95 -7.49
N GLY A 421 -1.72 -8.35 -6.84
CA GLY A 421 -0.66 -9.08 -6.14
C GLY A 421 -1.22 -9.96 -5.02
N TRP A 422 -2.12 -9.43 -4.18
CA TRP A 422 -2.78 -10.23 -3.14
C TRP A 422 -3.55 -11.41 -3.71
N SER A 423 -4.25 -11.21 -4.83
CA SER A 423 -4.99 -12.27 -5.52
C SER A 423 -4.04 -13.36 -6.03
N ALA A 424 -2.93 -12.98 -6.65
CA ALA A 424 -1.92 -13.93 -7.13
C ALA A 424 -1.30 -14.72 -5.98
N HIS A 425 -0.90 -14.07 -4.89
CA HIS A 425 -0.35 -14.73 -3.70
C HIS A 425 -1.38 -15.61 -2.99
N ARG A 426 -2.66 -15.23 -2.96
CA ARG A 426 -3.72 -16.09 -2.43
C ARG A 426 -3.87 -17.36 -3.26
N MET A 427 -3.87 -17.25 -4.60
CA MET A 427 -3.93 -18.40 -5.49
C MET A 427 -2.71 -19.33 -5.29
N GLU A 428 -1.52 -18.75 -5.22
CA GLU A 428 -0.28 -19.51 -4.96
C GLU A 428 -0.33 -20.24 -3.61
N GLU A 429 -0.78 -19.57 -2.55
CA GLU A 429 -0.93 -20.16 -1.22
C GLU A 429 -1.90 -21.33 -1.24
N LEU A 430 -3.08 -21.21 -1.88
CA LEU A 430 -4.08 -22.27 -1.98
C LEU A 430 -3.59 -23.49 -2.78
N VAL A 431 -2.72 -23.28 -3.76
CA VAL A 431 -2.14 -24.38 -4.54
C VAL A 431 -1.08 -25.15 -3.75
N ASN A 432 -0.35 -24.47 -2.85
CA ASN A 432 0.84 -25.02 -2.19
C ASN A 432 0.65 -25.29 -0.69
N VAL A 433 -0.42 -24.78 -0.08
CA VAL A 433 -0.60 -24.86 1.37
C VAL A 433 -0.95 -26.28 1.81
N ASP A 434 -0.24 -26.75 2.84
CA ASP A 434 -0.57 -27.95 3.59
C ASP A 434 -0.69 -27.69 5.11
N LYS A 435 -0.26 -26.51 5.56
CA LYS A 435 -0.19 -26.16 6.99
C LYS A 435 -0.55 -24.70 7.23
N ILE A 436 -1.29 -24.47 8.33
CA ILE A 436 -1.53 -23.13 8.83
C ILE A 436 -0.22 -22.45 9.25
N ILE A 437 0.00 -21.20 8.84
CA ILE A 437 1.16 -20.39 9.25
C ILE A 437 1.01 -20.05 10.73
N ARG A 438 1.84 -20.65 11.57
CA ARG A 438 1.78 -20.53 13.04
C ARG A 438 3.18 -20.39 13.63
N PRO A 439 3.72 -19.17 13.78
CA PRO A 439 4.99 -18.95 14.45
C PRO A 439 4.90 -19.29 15.96
N ALA A 440 6.03 -19.62 16.56
CA ALA A 440 6.11 -19.86 18.00
C ALA A 440 6.18 -18.54 18.78
N TYR A 441 5.49 -18.49 19.92
CA TYR A 441 5.59 -17.41 20.91
C TYR A 441 6.01 -18.01 22.27
N LYS A 442 7.00 -17.38 22.92
CA LYS A 442 7.49 -17.78 24.25
C LYS A 442 6.78 -16.97 25.32
N SER A 443 6.04 -17.64 26.21
CA SER A 443 5.55 -16.99 27.44
C SER A 443 6.72 -16.70 28.38
N VAL A 444 6.79 -15.47 28.87
CA VAL A 444 7.76 -15.05 29.88
C VAL A 444 7.12 -14.84 31.26
N MET A 445 5.79 -15.08 31.38
CA MET A 445 5.07 -15.03 32.65
C MET A 445 5.28 -16.35 33.40
N ALA A 446 5.58 -16.23 34.70
CA ALA A 446 5.62 -17.39 35.60
C ALA A 446 4.22 -18.00 35.76
N THR A 447 4.16 -19.30 35.95
CA THR A 447 2.91 -20.00 36.36
C THR A 447 2.43 -19.49 37.71
N ARG A 448 1.12 -19.35 37.85
CA ARG A 448 0.47 -18.89 39.09
C ARG A 448 -0.70 -19.80 39.39
N ASP A 449 -0.91 -20.08 40.68
CA ASP A 449 -2.10 -20.80 41.14
C ASP A 449 -3.33 -19.89 41.05
N TYR A 450 -4.50 -20.48 40.78
CA TYR A 450 -5.76 -19.78 40.83
C TYR A 450 -6.13 -19.46 42.28
N LEU A 451 -6.36 -18.20 42.60
CA LEU A 451 -6.84 -17.77 43.90
C LEU A 451 -8.36 -17.59 43.87
N PRO A 452 -9.13 -18.19 44.80
CA PRO A 452 -10.55 -17.89 44.97
C PRO A 452 -10.79 -16.40 45.17
N MET A 453 -11.99 -15.90 44.79
CA MET A 453 -12.30 -14.46 44.80
C MET A 453 -12.09 -13.82 46.19
N GLU A 454 -12.47 -14.52 47.26
CA GLU A 454 -12.32 -14.10 48.64
C GLU A 454 -10.87 -13.93 49.11
N ASN A 455 -9.91 -14.51 48.38
CA ASN A 455 -8.48 -14.47 48.70
C ASN A 455 -7.71 -13.49 47.80
N ARG A 456 -8.41 -12.66 46.97
CA ARG A 456 -7.83 -11.66 46.11
C ARG A 456 -7.86 -10.30 46.78
N GLY A 457 -6.71 -9.69 46.98
CA GLY A 457 -6.57 -8.36 47.56
C GLY A 457 -6.98 -7.22 46.61
#